data_6600583120a4cdef9f8260818eb224b6
#
_entry.id   6600583120a4cdef9f8260818eb224b6
#
_cell.length_a   1.000
_cell.length_b   1.000
_cell.length_c   1.000
_cell.angle_alpha   90.00
_cell.angle_beta   90.00
_cell.angle_gamma   90.00
#
_symmetry.space_group_name_H-M   'P 1'
#
loop_
_entity.id
_entity.type
_entity.pdbx_description
1 polymer ?
#
loop_
_entity_poly.entity_id
_entity_poly.type
_entity_poly.pdbx_seq_one_letter_code
_entity_poly.pdbx_strand_id
1 'polypeptide(L)'
;MDYAIGIDIGSTCAKTAVLAADGSFALLSARPTGWSSVDTAETIRAELEAAHFSPETYPCVATGYGRVAVPYAGKSVTEITCHARGACFLHGRDDLLVIDIGGQDTKVIGVSGGAVQDFLMNDKCSAGTGRFLEIMANRLGMRPEELCAAAARPSARSARCSPKARS
;
A
#
# COMPACT_ATOMS: atom_id res chain seq x y z
N MET A 1 5.42 9.30 -24.74
CA MET A 1 6.07 8.97 -23.45
C MET A 1 5.92 7.49 -23.28
N ASP A 2 7.04 6.78 -23.17
CA ASP A 2 7.02 5.32 -23.17
C ASP A 2 6.81 4.72 -21.77
N TYR A 3 7.20 5.46 -20.73
CA TYR A 3 7.12 5.01 -19.36
C TYR A 3 6.73 6.14 -18.39
N ALA A 4 6.18 5.77 -17.22
CA ALA A 4 5.96 6.64 -16.07
C ALA A 4 6.38 5.92 -14.79
N ILE A 5 7.01 6.66 -13.87
CA ILE A 5 7.56 6.14 -12.61
C ILE A 5 6.68 6.56 -11.45
N GLY A 6 6.29 5.61 -10.61
CA GLY A 6 5.63 5.84 -9.34
C GLY A 6 6.48 5.35 -8.18
N ILE A 7 6.68 6.20 -7.16
CA ILE A 7 7.44 5.87 -5.95
C ILE A 7 6.56 6.15 -4.73
N ASP A 8 6.29 5.11 -3.96
CA ASP A 8 5.60 5.21 -2.67
C ASP A 8 6.60 4.92 -1.55
N ILE A 9 6.99 5.94 -0.79
CA ILE A 9 7.78 5.75 0.43
C ILE A 9 6.83 5.76 1.63
N GLY A 10 6.31 4.58 1.96
CA GLY A 10 5.48 4.37 3.13
C GLY A 10 6.29 4.29 4.42
N SER A 11 5.62 4.25 5.57
CA SER A 11 6.26 4.18 6.89
C SER A 11 7.05 2.89 7.15
N THR A 12 6.65 1.78 6.54
CA THR A 12 7.27 0.46 6.75
C THR A 12 7.87 -0.10 5.47
N CYS A 13 7.29 0.20 4.31
CA CYS A 13 7.67 -0.36 3.03
C CYS A 13 7.66 0.71 1.95
N ALA A 14 8.75 0.79 1.18
CA ALA A 14 8.83 1.59 -0.03
C ALA A 14 8.55 0.70 -1.25
N LYS A 15 7.78 1.21 -2.21
CA LYS A 15 7.41 0.51 -3.44
C LYS A 15 7.73 1.40 -4.64
N THR A 16 8.18 0.77 -5.70
CA THR A 16 8.48 1.43 -6.98
C THR A 16 7.78 0.69 -8.10
N ALA A 17 7.12 1.42 -8.97
CA ALA A 17 6.50 0.88 -10.17
C ALA A 17 6.92 1.71 -11.38
N VAL A 18 7.21 1.04 -12.48
CA VAL A 18 7.36 1.66 -13.80
C VAL A 18 6.27 1.13 -14.70
N LEU A 19 5.42 2.02 -15.15
CA LEU A 19 4.28 1.72 -16.03
C LEU A 19 4.64 2.08 -17.46
N ALA A 20 4.45 1.14 -18.39
CA ALA A 20 4.59 1.39 -19.81
C ALA A 20 3.33 2.05 -20.40
N ALA A 21 3.42 2.61 -21.59
CA ALA A 21 2.32 3.30 -22.26
C ALA A 21 1.12 2.39 -22.57
N ASP A 22 1.34 1.09 -22.69
CA ASP A 22 0.28 0.08 -22.91
C ASP A 22 -0.42 -0.35 -21.61
N GLY A 23 -0.03 0.21 -20.45
CA GLY A 23 -0.58 -0.12 -19.14
C GLY A 23 0.08 -1.33 -18.46
N SER A 24 1.09 -1.95 -19.07
CA SER A 24 1.86 -3.02 -18.45
C SER A 24 2.89 -2.48 -17.46
N PHE A 25 3.26 -3.30 -16.46
CA PHE A 25 4.34 -2.95 -15.54
C PHE A 25 5.68 -3.44 -16.08
N ALA A 26 6.59 -2.48 -16.40
CA ALA A 26 7.96 -2.77 -16.79
C ALA A 26 8.86 -3.09 -15.58
N LEU A 27 8.54 -2.54 -14.39
CA LEU A 27 9.23 -2.81 -13.14
C LEU A 27 8.25 -2.69 -11.98
N LEU A 28 8.34 -3.64 -11.04
CA LEU A 28 7.72 -3.57 -9.72
C LEU A 28 8.76 -3.97 -8.67
N SER A 29 8.93 -3.14 -7.66
CA SER A 29 9.85 -3.40 -6.56
C SER A 29 9.21 -3.00 -5.24
N ALA A 30 9.51 -3.76 -4.19
CA ALA A 30 9.13 -3.45 -2.81
C ALA A 30 10.30 -3.74 -1.88
N ARG A 31 10.51 -2.86 -0.90
CA ARG A 31 11.60 -2.97 0.09
C ARG A 31 11.19 -2.35 1.42
N PRO A 32 11.81 -2.74 2.54
CA PRO A 32 11.66 -2.01 3.79
C PRO A 32 12.12 -0.56 3.63
N THR A 33 11.37 0.40 4.19
CA THR A 33 11.74 1.82 4.17
C THR A 33 12.99 2.10 5.04
N GLY A 34 13.24 1.25 6.05
CA GLY A 34 14.37 1.48 6.96
C GLY A 34 14.16 2.72 7.85
N TRP A 35 15.25 3.33 8.26
CA TRP A 35 15.24 4.46 9.20
C TRP A 35 15.25 5.83 8.52
N SER A 36 15.67 5.89 7.25
CA SER A 36 15.84 7.14 6.50
C SER A 36 15.10 7.05 5.17
N SER A 37 14.07 7.88 5.02
CA SER A 37 13.36 8.02 3.72
C SER A 37 14.27 8.62 2.64
N VAL A 38 15.27 9.43 3.02
CA VAL A 38 16.23 10.03 2.09
C VAL A 38 17.13 8.95 1.50
N ASP A 39 17.73 8.10 2.35
CA ASP A 39 18.61 7.02 1.88
C ASP A 39 17.83 6.01 1.03
N THR A 40 16.57 5.76 1.40
CA THR A 40 15.67 4.92 0.62
C THR A 40 15.41 5.52 -0.76
N ALA A 41 15.15 6.82 -0.83
CA ALA A 41 14.93 7.52 -2.10
C ALA A 41 16.18 7.45 -3.00
N GLU A 42 17.37 7.70 -2.46
CA GLU A 42 18.62 7.60 -3.22
C GLU A 42 18.89 6.16 -3.71
N THR A 43 18.59 5.17 -2.89
CA THR A 43 18.73 3.77 -3.29
C THR A 43 17.76 3.43 -4.44
N ILE A 44 16.50 3.89 -4.35
CA ILE A 44 15.51 3.71 -5.43
C ILE A 44 15.97 4.40 -6.71
N ARG A 45 16.53 5.61 -6.60
CA ARG A 45 17.07 6.31 -7.77
C ARG A 45 18.16 5.50 -8.46
N ALA A 46 19.13 5.00 -7.70
CA ALA A 46 20.22 4.19 -8.25
C ALA A 46 19.71 2.89 -8.92
N GLU A 47 18.71 2.23 -8.34
CA GLU A 47 18.09 1.04 -8.93
C GLU A 47 17.34 1.34 -10.23
N LEU A 48 16.61 2.46 -10.27
CA LEU A 48 15.92 2.91 -11.49
C LEU A 48 16.92 3.22 -12.61
N GLU A 49 18.01 3.93 -12.29
CA GLU A 49 19.08 4.25 -13.24
C GLU A 49 19.78 2.97 -13.77
N ALA A 50 20.07 2.02 -12.89
CA ALA A 50 20.64 0.72 -13.26
C ALA A 50 19.71 -0.10 -14.17
N ALA A 51 18.40 0.05 -13.99
CA ALA A 51 17.38 -0.57 -14.82
C ALA A 51 17.03 0.26 -16.10
N HIS A 52 17.74 1.33 -16.38
CA HIS A 52 17.53 2.26 -17.50
C HIS A 52 16.20 3.04 -17.45
N PHE A 53 15.64 3.24 -16.25
CA PHE A 53 14.45 4.06 -16.01
C PHE A 53 14.82 5.34 -15.24
N SER A 54 15.51 6.29 -15.89
CA SER A 54 15.91 7.52 -15.22
C SER A 54 14.71 8.43 -14.91
N PRO A 55 14.56 8.90 -13.65
CA PRO A 55 13.56 9.90 -13.29
C PRO A 55 13.73 11.26 -13.98
N GLU A 56 14.91 11.51 -14.58
CA GLU A 56 15.19 12.71 -15.36
C GLU A 56 14.61 12.59 -16.79
N THR A 57 14.47 11.37 -17.28
CA THR A 57 13.95 11.07 -18.61
C THR A 57 12.43 10.83 -18.61
N TYR A 58 11.94 10.15 -17.60
CA TYR A 58 10.54 9.73 -17.51
C TYR A 58 9.80 10.46 -16.38
N PRO A 59 8.52 10.80 -16.56
CA PRO A 59 7.71 11.41 -15.51
C PRO A 59 7.74 10.57 -14.24
N CYS A 60 8.10 11.19 -13.11
CA CYS A 60 8.18 10.55 -11.81
C CYS A 60 7.22 11.21 -10.82
N VAL A 61 6.41 10.41 -10.14
CA VAL A 61 5.47 10.84 -9.11
C VAL A 61 5.83 10.14 -7.80
N ALA A 62 5.92 10.92 -6.72
CA ALA A 62 6.14 10.41 -5.37
C ALA A 62 4.89 10.47 -4.51
N THR A 63 4.70 9.46 -3.66
CA THR A 63 3.62 9.36 -2.68
C THR A 63 4.10 8.73 -1.37
N GLY A 64 3.19 8.54 -0.41
CA GLY A 64 3.48 8.02 0.92
C GLY A 64 3.97 9.10 1.89
N TYR A 65 4.25 8.67 3.14
CA TYR A 65 4.75 9.59 4.18
C TYR A 65 6.11 10.18 3.83
N GLY A 66 6.98 9.40 3.19
CA GLY A 66 8.32 9.83 2.79
C GLY A 66 8.39 10.55 1.44
N ARG A 67 7.27 10.89 0.78
CA ARG A 67 7.26 11.52 -0.54
C ARG A 67 8.08 12.81 -0.65
N VAL A 68 8.21 13.54 0.44
CA VAL A 68 9.01 14.78 0.48
C VAL A 68 10.52 14.52 0.40
N ALA A 69 10.96 13.29 0.65
CA ALA A 69 12.34 12.86 0.56
C ALA A 69 12.74 12.41 -0.88
N VAL A 70 11.87 12.59 -1.87
CA VAL A 70 12.12 12.22 -3.27
C VAL A 70 12.28 13.50 -4.11
N PRO A 71 13.46 14.18 -4.07
CA PRO A 71 13.62 15.49 -4.71
C PRO A 71 13.59 15.43 -6.24
N TYR A 72 13.84 14.26 -6.81
CA TYR A 72 13.83 14.02 -8.25
C TYR A 72 12.43 13.68 -8.80
N ALA A 73 11.41 13.58 -7.94
CA ALA A 73 10.04 13.43 -8.41
C ALA A 73 9.49 14.76 -8.94
N GLY A 74 8.99 14.75 -10.15
CA GLY A 74 8.38 15.94 -10.78
C GLY A 74 7.06 16.36 -10.11
N LYS A 75 6.42 15.46 -9.34
CA LYS A 75 5.17 15.73 -8.61
C LYS A 75 5.06 14.85 -7.38
N SER A 76 4.54 15.43 -6.29
CA SER A 76 4.07 14.70 -5.10
C SER A 76 2.56 14.65 -5.05
N VAL A 77 2.01 13.47 -4.75
CA VAL A 77 0.56 13.23 -4.65
C VAL A 77 0.28 12.50 -3.34
N THR A 78 -0.88 12.72 -2.73
CA THR A 78 -1.26 12.02 -1.50
C THR A 78 -1.50 10.53 -1.77
N GLU A 79 -1.17 9.68 -0.81
CA GLU A 79 -1.36 8.23 -0.95
C GLU A 79 -2.83 7.85 -1.13
N ILE A 80 -3.77 8.57 -0.50
CA ILE A 80 -5.20 8.35 -0.66
C ILE A 80 -5.61 8.47 -2.13
N THR A 81 -5.13 9.54 -2.80
CA THR A 81 -5.38 9.74 -4.23
C THR A 81 -4.74 8.65 -5.09
N CYS A 82 -3.51 8.24 -4.75
CA CYS A 82 -2.81 7.18 -5.47
C CYS A 82 -3.50 5.82 -5.31
N HIS A 83 -3.93 5.47 -4.08
CA HIS A 83 -4.67 4.22 -3.82
C HIS A 83 -6.00 4.17 -4.57
N ALA A 84 -6.78 5.28 -4.56
CA ALA A 84 -8.01 5.37 -5.33
C ALA A 84 -7.78 5.16 -6.83
N ARG A 85 -6.82 5.88 -7.40
CA ARG A 85 -6.48 5.78 -8.83
C ARG A 85 -5.95 4.41 -9.21
N GLY A 86 -5.07 3.84 -8.37
CA GLY A 86 -4.53 2.49 -8.57
C GLY A 86 -5.62 1.43 -8.53
N ALA A 87 -6.55 1.52 -7.56
CA ALA A 87 -7.67 0.60 -7.46
C ALA A 87 -8.59 0.70 -8.69
N CYS A 88 -8.95 1.91 -9.14
CA CYS A 88 -9.73 2.09 -10.36
C CYS A 88 -9.03 1.48 -11.58
N PHE A 89 -7.73 1.70 -11.73
CA PHE A 89 -6.95 1.14 -12.83
C PHE A 89 -6.94 -0.40 -12.82
N LEU A 90 -6.66 -1.00 -11.66
CA LEU A 90 -6.57 -2.46 -11.52
C LEU A 90 -7.90 -3.17 -11.71
N HIS A 91 -9.00 -2.55 -11.29
CA HIS A 91 -10.33 -3.16 -11.35
C HIS A 91 -11.15 -2.71 -12.57
N GLY A 92 -10.70 -1.73 -13.34
CA GLY A 92 -11.42 -1.18 -14.49
C GLY A 92 -12.78 -0.56 -14.09
N ARG A 93 -12.87 0.03 -12.89
CA ARG A 93 -14.10 0.60 -12.32
C ARG A 93 -13.82 1.97 -11.72
N ASP A 94 -14.77 2.88 -11.89
CA ASP A 94 -14.67 4.26 -11.37
C ASP A 94 -15.42 4.46 -10.03
N ASP A 95 -16.26 3.50 -9.64
CA ASP A 95 -17.00 3.52 -8.37
C ASP A 95 -16.55 2.33 -7.51
N LEU A 96 -15.85 2.63 -6.40
CA LEU A 96 -15.21 1.65 -5.52
C LEU A 96 -15.25 2.11 -4.06
N LEU A 97 -15.28 1.14 -3.15
CA LEU A 97 -14.85 1.31 -1.76
C LEU A 97 -13.50 0.60 -1.60
N VAL A 98 -12.46 1.36 -1.31
CA VAL A 98 -11.11 0.84 -1.10
C VAL A 98 -10.84 0.75 0.40
N ILE A 99 -10.42 -0.42 0.87
CA ILE A 99 -9.92 -0.62 2.23
C ILE A 99 -8.42 -0.87 2.11
N ASP A 100 -7.63 0.09 2.55
CA ASP A 100 -6.17 0.04 2.58
C ASP A 100 -5.71 -0.23 4.01
N ILE A 101 -5.02 -1.34 4.22
CA ILE A 101 -4.47 -1.74 5.52
C ILE A 101 -2.95 -1.59 5.43
N GLY A 102 -2.46 -0.43 5.86
CA GLY A 102 -1.05 -0.11 5.91
C GLY A 102 -0.33 -0.72 7.13
N GLY A 103 0.99 -0.48 7.21
CA GLY A 103 1.79 -0.92 8.36
C GLY A 103 1.41 -0.21 9.66
N GLN A 104 1.08 1.07 9.61
CA GLN A 104 0.79 1.91 10.78
C GLN A 104 -0.60 2.53 10.79
N ASP A 105 -1.30 2.49 9.68
CA ASP A 105 -2.64 3.07 9.53
C ASP A 105 -3.57 2.15 8.73
N THR A 106 -4.84 2.46 8.77
CA THR A 106 -5.86 1.83 7.93
C THR A 106 -6.77 2.90 7.39
N LYS A 107 -7.07 2.84 6.11
CA LYS A 107 -7.92 3.81 5.41
C LYS A 107 -9.09 3.12 4.72
N VAL A 108 -10.22 3.76 4.76
CA VAL A 108 -11.39 3.41 3.95
C VAL A 108 -11.67 4.60 3.04
N ILE A 109 -11.60 4.40 1.73
CA ILE A 109 -11.65 5.47 0.72
C ILE A 109 -12.85 5.21 -0.18
N GLY A 110 -13.80 6.12 -0.17
CA GLY A 110 -14.93 6.15 -1.10
C GLY A 110 -14.51 6.81 -2.43
N VAL A 111 -14.65 6.09 -3.52
CA VAL A 111 -14.33 6.58 -4.88
C VAL A 111 -15.59 6.57 -5.72
N SER A 112 -15.89 7.68 -6.37
CA SER A 112 -16.95 7.76 -7.37
C SER A 112 -16.52 8.61 -8.56
N GLY A 113 -16.84 8.16 -9.77
CA GLY A 113 -16.39 8.78 -11.00
C GLY A 113 -14.86 8.85 -11.11
N GLY A 114 -14.12 7.86 -10.54
CA GLY A 114 -12.67 7.81 -10.55
C GLY A 114 -11.98 8.82 -9.62
N ALA A 115 -12.75 9.53 -8.77
CA ALA A 115 -12.24 10.53 -7.82
C ALA A 115 -12.61 10.18 -6.39
N VAL A 116 -11.71 10.52 -5.44
CA VAL A 116 -11.98 10.38 -4.01
C VAL A 116 -13.10 11.33 -3.62
N GLN A 117 -14.17 10.80 -3.03
CA GLN A 117 -15.29 11.57 -2.50
C GLN A 117 -15.14 11.82 -1.00
N ASP A 118 -14.76 10.77 -0.27
CA ASP A 118 -14.59 10.81 1.17
C ASP A 118 -13.61 9.73 1.60
N PHE A 119 -13.01 9.90 2.79
CA PHE A 119 -12.18 8.87 3.38
C PHE A 119 -12.21 8.92 4.92
N LEU A 120 -12.04 7.77 5.52
CA LEU A 120 -11.80 7.60 6.95
C LEU A 120 -10.42 7.00 7.15
N MET A 121 -9.70 7.47 8.17
CA MET A 121 -8.38 6.97 8.50
C MET A 121 -8.25 6.70 10.00
N ASN A 122 -7.70 5.53 10.32
CA ASN A 122 -7.21 5.20 11.66
C ASN A 122 -5.68 5.24 11.65
N ASP A 123 -5.11 6.30 12.17
CA ASP A 123 -3.66 6.54 12.29
C ASP A 123 -3.18 6.62 13.76
N LYS A 124 -4.10 6.44 14.72
CA LYS A 124 -3.84 6.63 16.15
C LYS A 124 -3.79 5.33 16.94
N CYS A 125 -4.30 4.25 16.37
CA CYS A 125 -4.38 2.96 17.03
C CYS A 125 -3.82 1.87 16.12
N SER A 126 -2.88 1.08 16.62
CA SER A 126 -2.31 -0.04 15.85
C SER A 126 -3.29 -1.18 15.59
N ALA A 127 -4.40 -1.25 16.35
CA ALA A 127 -5.44 -2.24 16.09
C ALA A 127 -6.00 -2.08 14.67
N GLY A 128 -6.07 -3.19 13.93
CA GLY A 128 -6.51 -3.18 12.53
C GLY A 128 -5.42 -2.77 11.53
N THR A 129 -4.17 -2.64 11.93
CA THR A 129 -3.03 -2.34 11.06
C THR A 129 -2.13 -3.54 10.87
N GLY A 130 -1.25 -3.50 9.85
CA GLY A 130 -0.23 -4.54 9.62
C GLY A 130 0.69 -4.73 10.83
N ARG A 131 1.02 -3.66 11.55
CA ARG A 131 1.85 -3.72 12.75
C ARG A 131 1.23 -4.56 13.86
N PHE A 132 -0.09 -4.51 14.02
CA PHE A 132 -0.79 -5.37 14.97
C PHE A 132 -0.62 -6.85 14.59
N LEU A 133 -0.77 -7.17 13.30
CA LEU A 133 -0.60 -8.55 12.82
C LEU A 133 0.84 -9.05 13.03
N GLU A 134 1.84 -8.22 12.77
CA GLU A 134 3.25 -8.56 13.04
C GLU A 134 3.51 -8.85 14.53
N ILE A 135 2.99 -8.00 15.42
CA ILE A 135 3.16 -8.18 16.86
C ILE A 135 2.47 -9.49 17.32
N MET A 136 1.28 -9.78 16.80
CA MET A 136 0.56 -11.01 17.15
C MET A 136 1.28 -12.25 16.62
N ALA A 137 1.76 -12.21 15.38
CA ALA A 137 2.54 -13.31 14.79
C ALA A 137 3.80 -13.59 15.61
N ASN A 138 4.56 -12.55 15.94
CA ASN A 138 5.77 -12.67 16.77
C ASN A 138 5.48 -13.28 18.14
N ARG A 139 4.39 -12.87 18.79
CA ARG A 139 3.98 -13.43 20.09
C ARG A 139 3.61 -14.92 20.04
N LEU A 140 3.14 -15.36 18.88
CA LEU A 140 2.78 -16.77 18.63
C LEU A 140 3.94 -17.57 18.06
N GLY A 141 5.12 -16.96 17.84
CA GLY A 141 6.26 -17.61 17.22
C GLY A 141 6.01 -17.95 15.74
N MET A 142 5.16 -17.17 15.05
CA MET A 142 4.74 -17.36 13.67
C MET A 142 5.22 -16.19 12.80
N ARG A 143 5.31 -16.42 11.49
CA ARG A 143 5.36 -15.33 10.52
C ARG A 143 3.95 -14.80 10.25
N PRO A 144 3.79 -13.53 9.79
CA PRO A 144 2.47 -12.97 9.47
C PRO A 144 1.65 -13.82 8.50
N GLU A 145 2.28 -14.42 7.49
CA GLU A 145 1.62 -15.30 6.51
C GLU A 145 1.07 -16.57 7.16
N GLU A 146 1.82 -17.14 8.13
CA GLU A 146 1.41 -18.33 8.87
C GLU A 146 0.22 -18.02 9.79
N LEU A 147 0.22 -16.85 10.43
CA LEU A 147 -0.91 -16.36 11.21
C LEU A 147 -2.16 -16.20 10.34
N CYS A 148 -2.04 -15.59 9.17
CA CYS A 148 -3.14 -15.43 8.23
C CYS A 148 -3.69 -16.79 7.76
N ALA A 149 -2.81 -17.73 7.43
CA ALA A 149 -3.21 -19.08 7.02
C ALA A 149 -3.91 -19.86 8.14
N ALA A 150 -3.47 -19.69 9.40
CA ALA A 150 -4.10 -20.30 10.56
C ALA A 150 -5.49 -19.71 10.85
N ALA A 151 -5.65 -18.38 10.69
CA ALA A 151 -6.93 -17.69 10.88
C ALA A 151 -7.96 -18.02 9.79
N ALA A 152 -7.53 -18.33 8.57
CA ALA A 152 -8.41 -18.70 7.47
C ALA A 152 -9.01 -20.13 7.61
N ARG A 153 -8.53 -20.95 8.55
CA ARG A 153 -9.11 -22.27 8.81
C ARG A 153 -10.43 -22.12 9.57
N PRO A 154 -11.55 -22.66 9.09
CA PRO A 154 -12.81 -22.63 9.83
C PRO A 154 -12.59 -23.30 11.19
N SER A 155 -12.76 -22.57 12.29
CA SER A 155 -12.72 -23.19 13.60
C SER A 155 -14.00 -24.04 13.75
N ALA A 156 -13.84 -25.30 14.07
CA ALA A 156 -14.96 -26.23 14.35
C ALA A 156 -15.81 -25.78 15.55
N ARG A 157 -15.50 -24.65 16.19
CA ARG A 157 -16.17 -24.09 17.37
C ARG A 157 -17.17 -22.97 17.09
N SER A 158 -17.25 -22.40 15.89
CA SER A 158 -18.18 -21.31 15.59
C SER A 158 -19.65 -21.76 15.40
N ALA A 159 -19.94 -23.04 15.51
CA ALA A 159 -21.27 -23.59 15.21
C ALA A 159 -22.20 -23.75 16.43
N ARG A 160 -21.93 -23.18 17.59
CA ARG A 160 -22.84 -23.29 18.75
C ARG A 160 -22.98 -22.00 19.55
N CYS A 161 -23.55 -21.00 18.96
CA CYS A 161 -24.35 -20.01 19.68
C CYS A 161 -25.81 -20.21 19.28
N SER A 162 -26.48 -21.20 19.89
CA SER A 162 -27.93 -21.28 19.84
C SER A 162 -28.47 -20.22 20.80
N PRO A 163 -29.39 -19.36 20.38
CA PRO A 163 -30.09 -18.47 21.31
C PRO A 163 -30.94 -19.33 22.24
N LYS A 164 -30.66 -19.27 23.53
CA LYS A 164 -31.60 -19.81 24.53
C LYS A 164 -32.91 -19.06 24.40
N ALA A 165 -33.96 -19.78 23.98
CA ALA A 165 -35.32 -19.32 24.06
C ALA A 165 -35.62 -18.95 25.53
N ARG A 166 -36.02 -17.71 25.77
CA ARG A 166 -36.64 -17.32 27.06
C ARG A 166 -38.07 -17.85 27.07
N SER A 167 -38.34 -18.75 27.94
CA SER A 167 -39.68 -19.09 28.44
C SER A 167 -40.20 -18.03 29.38
#